data_c5e16e28ae76bd8bee2b8b53cda6661f
#
_entry.id   c5e16e28ae76bd8bee2b8b53cda6661f
#
_cell.length_a   1.000
_cell.length_b   1.000
_cell.length_c   1.000
_cell.angle_alpha   90.00
_cell.angle_beta   90.00
_cell.angle_gamma   90.00
#
_symmetry.space_group_name_H-M   'P 1'
#
loop_
_entity.id
_entity.type
_entity.pdbx_description
1 polymer ?
#
loop_
_entity_poly.entity_id
_entity_poly.type
_entity_poly.pdbx_seq_one_letter_code
_entity_poly.pdbx_strand_id
1 'polypeptide(L)'
;MKKVLAFLLVGMLVFGSMAFASETRIGGLGVQPWQTLDDEAIIYSYVGQLSNYKNLALIEMDAAYKSWGGALLGIADTMNLGIIVGKSSGAADGLLASNKVLFAPGGGLDGVPNATVNSKDVDRLVTGLAIQNQALALYSIDLGDLAVGLGVAYSSGGSSWENKTADTAKDKYSANARGIDVLAGVTMGGIDVGLSVALPSVNVAVDEQRWTGTDSVSDNDEKWDASGLLLNIAGRINLGDALITNLGVIYGSENGKLTIKNDNNNDGDVADAVDINNEYSGENSLIGVNLGISKEIKGNTAKAIAGVILGYELKTAKEGKIKDIIAGVETKGTETNDSTISLVANLGAEAKLNETFSVRGGISKQIVSLSTTASKDLDYDPVIELSSSEDSTSSPVVSAGASMNIGSFTLDGIVSTALLLYGPYFIGGIGTGLNTQIAAKYAW
;
A
#
# COMPACT_ATOMS: atom_id res chain seq x y z
N MET A 1 5.92 1.92 21.56
CA MET A 1 6.35 0.73 20.83
C MET A 1 5.28 0.22 19.85
N LYS A 2 4.00 -0.03 20.25
CA LYS A 2 2.95 -0.50 19.34
C LYS A 2 2.58 0.52 18.23
N LYS A 3 2.60 1.84 18.54
CA LYS A 3 2.32 2.93 17.57
C LYS A 3 3.42 3.03 16.49
N VAL A 4 4.68 2.90 16.88
CA VAL A 4 5.84 2.90 15.95
C VAL A 4 5.80 1.70 15.03
N LEU A 5 5.36 0.52 15.50
CA LEU A 5 5.24 -0.67 14.67
C LEU A 5 4.13 -0.53 13.62
N ALA A 6 3.01 0.12 13.97
CA ALA A 6 1.92 0.39 13.02
C ALA A 6 2.35 1.41 11.95
N PHE A 7 3.10 2.45 12.33
CA PHE A 7 3.67 3.43 11.39
C PHE A 7 4.74 2.81 10.49
N LEU A 8 5.59 1.94 11.02
CA LEU A 8 6.55 1.16 10.22
C LEU A 8 5.86 0.25 9.20
N LEU A 9 4.74 -0.38 9.58
CA LEU A 9 3.92 -1.20 8.68
C LEU A 9 3.29 -0.37 7.56
N VAL A 10 2.80 0.84 7.87
CA VAL A 10 2.24 1.76 6.86
C VAL A 10 3.35 2.28 5.94
N GLY A 11 4.53 2.63 6.47
CA GLY A 11 5.68 3.00 5.63
C GLY A 11 6.13 1.87 4.71
N MET A 12 6.22 0.64 5.20
CA MET A 12 6.51 -0.53 4.37
C MET A 12 5.42 -0.78 3.32
N LEU A 13 4.15 -0.53 3.62
CA LEU A 13 3.05 -0.66 2.66
C LEU A 13 3.09 0.43 1.58
N VAL A 14 3.42 1.67 1.94
CA VAL A 14 3.52 2.78 0.97
C VAL A 14 4.74 2.58 0.05
N PHE A 15 5.89 2.17 0.58
CA PHE A 15 7.07 1.84 -0.26
C PHE A 15 6.97 0.46 -0.93
N GLY A 16 6.19 -0.48 -0.37
CA GLY A 16 5.93 -1.80 -0.94
C GLY A 16 4.90 -1.80 -2.08
N SER A 17 4.05 -0.78 -2.16
CA SER A 17 2.95 -0.74 -3.14
C SER A 17 3.37 -0.34 -4.57
N MET A 18 4.63 0.01 -4.80
CA MET A 18 5.13 0.39 -6.12
C MET A 18 5.73 -0.74 -6.95
N ALA A 19 5.72 -1.97 -6.47
CA ALA A 19 6.35 -3.12 -7.14
C ALA A 19 5.29 -4.02 -7.76
N PHE A 20 4.91 -3.77 -9.01
CA PHE A 20 3.69 -4.35 -9.52
C PHE A 20 3.75 -4.91 -10.94
N ALA A 21 4.61 -5.75 -11.36
CA ALA A 21 4.36 -6.77 -12.37
C ALA A 21 5.47 -7.76 -12.36
N SER A 22 5.18 -9.00 -12.53
CA SER A 22 6.14 -10.06 -12.21
C SER A 22 6.82 -9.85 -10.84
N GLU A 23 6.00 -9.44 -9.87
CA GLU A 23 6.40 -9.40 -8.46
C GLU A 23 7.09 -10.71 -8.08
N THR A 24 6.61 -11.80 -8.67
CA THR A 24 7.20 -13.14 -8.54
C THR A 24 8.67 -13.18 -8.94
N ARG A 25 9.08 -12.60 -10.07
CA ARG A 25 10.50 -12.63 -10.47
C ARG A 25 11.34 -11.67 -9.64
N ILE A 26 10.89 -10.45 -9.49
CA ILE A 26 11.55 -9.41 -8.70
C ILE A 26 11.63 -9.79 -7.22
N GLY A 27 10.53 -10.30 -6.66
CA GLY A 27 10.48 -10.82 -5.30
C GLY A 27 11.45 -11.98 -5.08
N GLY A 28 11.56 -12.90 -6.03
CA GLY A 28 12.54 -13.99 -6.00
C GLY A 28 14.00 -13.53 -6.07
N LEU A 29 14.27 -12.38 -6.67
CA LEU A 29 15.57 -11.73 -6.70
C LEU A 29 15.86 -10.86 -5.47
N GLY A 30 14.84 -10.51 -4.68
CA GLY A 30 14.98 -9.62 -3.51
C GLY A 30 15.42 -8.20 -3.86
N VAL A 31 15.13 -7.73 -5.07
CA VAL A 31 15.47 -6.40 -5.58
C VAL A 31 14.25 -5.57 -5.92
N GLN A 32 14.44 -4.29 -6.20
CA GLN A 32 13.36 -3.41 -6.67
C GLN A 32 13.25 -3.44 -8.20
N PRO A 33 12.07 -3.19 -8.80
CA PRO A 33 11.88 -3.21 -10.25
C PRO A 33 12.85 -2.32 -11.03
N TRP A 34 13.19 -1.14 -10.52
CA TRP A 34 14.09 -0.21 -11.17
C TRP A 34 15.56 -0.68 -11.21
N GLN A 35 15.93 -1.67 -10.40
CA GLN A 35 17.30 -2.20 -10.30
C GLN A 35 17.64 -3.18 -11.44
N THR A 36 16.68 -3.56 -12.26
CA THR A 36 16.88 -4.44 -13.41
C THR A 36 16.48 -3.74 -14.71
N LEU A 37 17.12 -4.12 -15.82
CA LEU A 37 16.90 -3.50 -17.12
C LEU A 37 15.86 -4.23 -17.97
N ASP A 38 15.53 -5.46 -17.64
CA ASP A 38 14.78 -6.37 -18.49
C ASP A 38 13.62 -7.08 -17.74
N ASP A 39 12.86 -6.31 -16.98
CA ASP A 39 11.67 -6.84 -16.30
C ASP A 39 10.44 -5.97 -16.58
N GLU A 40 9.33 -6.61 -16.94
CA GLU A 40 8.06 -5.95 -17.24
C GLU A 40 7.43 -5.25 -16.02
N ALA A 41 7.88 -5.57 -14.80
CA ALA A 41 7.47 -4.85 -13.59
C ALA A 41 7.69 -3.34 -13.68
N ILE A 42 8.60 -2.92 -14.54
CA ILE A 42 8.97 -1.52 -14.69
C ILE A 42 7.89 -0.65 -15.34
N ILE A 43 6.97 -1.22 -16.11
CA ILE A 43 5.93 -0.47 -16.84
C ILE A 43 4.99 0.32 -15.92
N TYR A 44 4.83 -0.10 -14.69
CA TYR A 44 3.95 0.58 -13.73
C TYR A 44 4.58 1.82 -13.12
N SER A 45 5.90 1.83 -13.03
CA SER A 45 6.66 3.02 -12.62
C SER A 45 6.95 3.94 -13.79
N TYR A 46 7.15 3.35 -15.00
CA TYR A 46 7.57 4.07 -16.19
C TYR A 46 6.76 3.59 -17.39
N VAL A 47 5.56 4.15 -17.58
CA VAL A 47 4.61 3.69 -18.61
C VAL A 47 5.17 3.81 -20.03
N GLY A 48 6.14 4.69 -20.27
CA GLY A 48 6.89 4.75 -21.53
C GLY A 48 7.58 3.44 -21.90
N GLN A 49 7.97 2.61 -20.91
CA GLN A 49 8.57 1.29 -21.12
C GLN A 49 7.59 0.24 -21.68
N LEU A 50 6.28 0.52 -21.76
CA LEU A 50 5.30 -0.40 -22.28
C LEU A 50 5.65 -0.88 -23.71
N SER A 51 6.28 -0.03 -24.52
CA SER A 51 6.73 -0.37 -25.86
C SER A 51 7.72 -1.55 -25.93
N ASN A 52 8.48 -1.77 -24.84
CA ASN A 52 9.47 -2.84 -24.77
C ASN A 52 8.87 -4.20 -24.40
N TYR A 53 7.59 -4.24 -23.94
CA TYR A 53 6.94 -5.44 -23.43
C TYR A 53 5.63 -5.76 -24.17
N LYS A 54 5.53 -5.37 -25.43
CA LYS A 54 4.36 -5.66 -26.29
C LYS A 54 4.20 -7.15 -26.58
N ASN A 55 2.97 -7.57 -26.87
CA ASN A 55 2.61 -8.94 -27.22
C ASN A 55 2.91 -9.92 -26.05
N LEU A 56 2.47 -9.56 -24.86
CA LEU A 56 2.66 -10.33 -23.64
C LEU A 56 1.31 -10.48 -22.92
N ALA A 57 0.90 -11.70 -22.64
CA ALA A 57 -0.15 -11.99 -21.66
C ALA A 57 0.50 -12.46 -20.36
N LEU A 58 -0.07 -12.04 -19.23
CA LEU A 58 0.46 -12.40 -17.91
C LEU A 58 -0.68 -12.62 -16.92
N ILE A 59 -0.47 -13.56 -16.01
CA ILE A 59 -1.34 -13.85 -14.87
C ILE A 59 -0.43 -14.06 -13.68
N GLU A 60 -0.81 -13.51 -12.54
CA GLU A 60 -0.07 -13.66 -11.29
C GLU A 60 -1.03 -13.92 -10.13
N MET A 61 -0.60 -14.76 -9.21
CA MET A 61 -1.33 -15.10 -7.99
C MET A 61 -0.36 -15.03 -6.81
N ASP A 62 -0.72 -14.24 -5.80
CA ASP A 62 0.05 -14.14 -4.56
C ASP A 62 -0.44 -15.12 -3.49
N ALA A 63 0.30 -15.18 -2.39
CA ALA A 63 -0.01 -16.03 -1.23
C ALA A 63 -1.29 -15.61 -0.50
N ALA A 64 -1.78 -14.41 -0.68
CA ALA A 64 -3.03 -13.92 -0.10
C ALA A 64 -4.24 -14.21 -1.00
N TYR A 65 -4.08 -15.08 -2.00
CA TYR A 65 -5.08 -15.44 -3.02
C TYR A 65 -5.54 -14.25 -3.87
N LYS A 66 -4.82 -13.14 -3.85
CA LYS A 66 -5.04 -12.06 -4.80
C LYS A 66 -4.48 -12.51 -6.14
N SER A 67 -5.33 -12.51 -7.15
CA SER A 67 -4.93 -12.84 -8.51
C SER A 67 -5.20 -11.66 -9.43
N TRP A 68 -4.30 -11.45 -10.35
CA TRP A 68 -4.46 -10.45 -11.39
C TRP A 68 -3.93 -10.97 -12.72
N GLY A 69 -4.37 -10.38 -13.80
CA GLY A 69 -3.90 -10.75 -15.12
C GLY A 69 -4.18 -9.69 -16.15
N GLY A 70 -3.48 -9.77 -17.26
CA GLY A 70 -3.64 -8.80 -18.32
C GLY A 70 -2.93 -9.16 -19.60
N ALA A 71 -3.04 -8.26 -20.56
CA ALA A 71 -2.37 -8.35 -21.85
C ALA A 71 -1.76 -7.00 -22.22
N LEU A 72 -0.55 -7.06 -22.76
CA LEU A 72 0.18 -5.94 -23.34
C LEU A 72 0.26 -6.18 -24.84
N LEU A 73 -0.37 -5.32 -25.62
CA LEU A 73 -0.61 -5.50 -27.05
C LEU A 73 0.12 -4.42 -27.85
N GLY A 74 0.86 -4.81 -28.86
CA GLY A 74 1.23 -3.90 -29.94
C GLY A 74 0.03 -3.72 -30.89
N ILE A 75 -0.59 -2.52 -30.92
CA ILE A 75 -1.76 -2.25 -31.77
C ILE A 75 -1.31 -1.82 -33.16
N ALA A 76 -0.18 -1.11 -33.21
CA ALA A 76 0.48 -0.67 -34.45
C ALA A 76 2.00 -0.63 -34.19
N ASP A 77 2.79 -0.34 -35.21
CA ASP A 77 4.25 -0.32 -35.10
C ASP A 77 4.75 0.58 -33.95
N THR A 78 4.03 1.67 -33.71
CA THR A 78 4.40 2.69 -32.71
C THR A 78 3.43 2.79 -31.54
N MET A 79 2.33 2.02 -31.52
CA MET A 79 1.26 2.16 -30.50
C MET A 79 1.09 0.87 -29.71
N ASN A 80 1.04 0.99 -28.40
CA ASN A 80 0.89 -0.14 -27.50
C ASN A 80 -0.24 0.10 -26.49
N LEU A 81 -0.95 -0.94 -26.15
CA LEU A 81 -2.06 -0.96 -25.20
C LEU A 81 -1.81 -2.03 -24.15
N GLY A 82 -2.01 -1.68 -22.88
CA GLY A 82 -2.05 -2.63 -21.77
C GLY A 82 -3.43 -2.62 -21.12
N ILE A 83 -3.97 -3.80 -20.86
CA ILE A 83 -5.21 -3.98 -20.09
C ILE A 83 -4.94 -5.01 -19.01
N ILE A 84 -5.14 -4.64 -17.76
CA ILE A 84 -4.85 -5.46 -16.60
C ILE A 84 -6.06 -5.41 -15.66
N VAL A 85 -6.46 -6.55 -15.14
CA VAL A 85 -7.59 -6.70 -14.22
C VAL A 85 -7.14 -7.41 -12.95
N GLY A 86 -7.79 -7.12 -11.83
CA GLY A 86 -7.48 -7.72 -10.54
C GLY A 86 -6.28 -7.09 -9.82
N LYS A 87 -5.70 -6.00 -10.36
CA LYS A 87 -4.56 -5.33 -9.75
C LYS A 87 -4.98 -4.12 -8.94
N SER A 88 -4.52 -4.06 -7.68
CA SER A 88 -4.75 -2.95 -6.76
C SER A 88 -3.94 -1.72 -7.15
N SER A 89 -4.52 -0.55 -6.98
CA SER A 89 -3.78 0.71 -7.04
C SER A 89 -2.82 0.88 -5.85
N GLY A 90 -3.00 0.09 -4.81
CA GLY A 90 -2.28 0.25 -3.54
C GLY A 90 -2.66 1.49 -2.73
N ALA A 91 -3.10 2.55 -3.39
CA ALA A 91 -3.44 3.81 -2.72
C ALA A 91 -4.70 3.70 -1.84
N ALA A 92 -5.74 3.01 -2.30
CA ALA A 92 -6.93 2.77 -1.49
C ALA A 92 -6.64 1.83 -0.31
N ASP A 93 -5.81 0.80 -0.51
CA ASP A 93 -5.35 -0.09 0.57
C ASP A 93 -4.51 0.68 1.60
N GLY A 94 -3.63 1.59 1.15
CA GLY A 94 -2.83 2.47 2.00
C GLY A 94 -3.69 3.40 2.84
N LEU A 95 -4.69 4.05 2.22
CA LEU A 95 -5.63 4.92 2.92
C LEU A 95 -6.45 4.16 3.97
N LEU A 96 -6.90 2.95 3.67
CA LEU A 96 -7.58 2.08 4.65
C LEU A 96 -6.69 1.75 5.84
N ALA A 97 -5.42 1.44 5.59
CA ALA A 97 -4.49 1.09 6.65
C ALA A 97 -4.13 2.29 7.53
N SER A 98 -3.88 3.48 6.96
CA SER A 98 -3.53 4.69 7.69
C SER A 98 -4.68 5.20 8.55
N ASN A 99 -5.90 5.20 8.01
CA ASN A 99 -7.08 5.65 8.73
C ASN A 99 -7.51 4.69 9.85
N LYS A 100 -7.21 3.39 9.73
CA LYS A 100 -7.35 2.43 10.82
C LYS A 100 -6.55 2.85 12.06
N VAL A 101 -5.36 3.41 11.85
CA VAL A 101 -4.47 3.89 12.93
C VAL A 101 -5.00 5.17 13.56
N LEU A 102 -5.57 6.08 12.77
CA LEU A 102 -6.11 7.35 13.26
C LEU A 102 -7.34 7.19 14.13
N PHE A 103 -8.23 6.26 13.78
CA PHE A 103 -9.54 6.12 14.41
C PHE A 103 -9.73 4.82 15.20
N ALA A 104 -8.69 3.95 15.27
CA ALA A 104 -8.79 2.73 16.08
C ALA A 104 -8.83 3.09 17.58
N PRO A 105 -9.80 2.56 18.33
CA PRO A 105 -9.83 2.73 19.79
C PRO A 105 -8.57 2.15 20.42
N GLY A 106 -7.81 2.96 21.13
CA GLY A 106 -6.48 2.67 21.68
C GLY A 106 -5.33 3.23 20.87
N GLY A 107 -5.58 3.94 19.77
CA GLY A 107 -4.57 4.61 18.93
C GLY A 107 -4.39 6.10 19.16
N GLY A 108 -5.10 6.75 20.10
CA GLY A 108 -4.90 8.19 20.33
C GLY A 108 -6.09 8.93 20.97
N LEU A 109 -7.24 8.28 21.08
CA LEU A 109 -8.40 8.89 21.74
C LEU A 109 -8.42 8.61 23.27
N ASP A 110 -7.25 8.50 23.90
CA ASP A 110 -7.12 8.27 25.37
C ASP A 110 -7.71 9.39 26.24
N GLY A 111 -8.28 10.43 25.66
CA GLY A 111 -8.90 11.54 26.34
C GLY A 111 -10.43 11.60 26.27
N VAL A 112 -11.10 10.69 25.58
CA VAL A 112 -12.55 10.67 25.48
C VAL A 112 -13.12 9.77 26.60
N PRO A 113 -13.62 10.33 27.71
CA PRO A 113 -14.29 9.55 28.74
C PRO A 113 -15.57 8.98 28.15
N ASN A 114 -15.69 7.67 28.08
CA ASN A 114 -16.90 6.92 27.68
C ASN A 114 -17.31 6.88 26.21
N ALA A 115 -16.49 7.27 25.25
CA ALA A 115 -16.76 6.84 23.88
C ALA A 115 -16.48 5.32 23.79
N THR A 116 -17.45 4.52 24.17
CA THR A 116 -17.53 3.12 23.79
C THR A 116 -17.89 3.06 22.28
N VAL A 117 -17.01 3.61 21.44
CA VAL A 117 -16.99 3.20 20.05
C VAL A 117 -16.78 1.68 20.13
N ASN A 118 -17.75 0.93 19.68
CA ASN A 118 -17.65 -0.52 19.69
C ASN A 118 -16.63 -0.91 18.63
N SER A 119 -15.33 -0.75 18.97
CA SER A 119 -14.17 -0.90 18.11
C SER A 119 -14.18 -2.20 17.30
N LYS A 120 -14.91 -3.20 17.80
CA LYS A 120 -15.05 -4.49 17.14
C LYS A 120 -15.82 -4.40 15.82
N ASP A 121 -16.72 -3.45 15.68
CA ASP A 121 -17.59 -3.36 14.52
C ASP A 121 -16.95 -2.53 13.42
N VAL A 122 -16.25 -1.44 13.76
CA VAL A 122 -15.41 -0.70 12.82
C VAL A 122 -14.23 -1.59 12.36
N ASP A 123 -13.61 -2.34 13.26
CA ASP A 123 -12.56 -3.29 12.92
C ASP A 123 -13.04 -4.41 11.98
N ARG A 124 -14.25 -4.91 12.18
CA ARG A 124 -14.87 -5.91 11.29
C ARG A 124 -15.15 -5.35 9.90
N LEU A 125 -15.67 -4.13 9.83
CA LEU A 125 -15.97 -3.47 8.56
C LEU A 125 -14.71 -3.17 7.76
N VAL A 126 -13.70 -2.60 8.40
CA VAL A 126 -12.44 -2.26 7.75
C VAL A 126 -11.65 -3.52 7.41
N THR A 127 -11.73 -4.58 8.23
CA THR A 127 -11.10 -5.88 7.94
C THR A 127 -11.82 -6.62 6.81
N GLY A 128 -13.14 -6.47 6.68
CA GLY A 128 -13.94 -7.05 5.60
C GLY A 128 -13.95 -6.24 4.31
N LEU A 129 -13.42 -5.02 4.33
CA LEU A 129 -13.37 -4.15 3.16
C LEU A 129 -12.19 -4.55 2.26
N ALA A 130 -12.39 -5.55 1.43
CA ALA A 130 -11.46 -5.93 0.38
C ALA A 130 -11.74 -5.11 -0.88
N ILE A 131 -10.70 -4.53 -1.48
CA ILE A 131 -10.81 -3.95 -2.81
C ILE A 131 -10.93 -5.11 -3.80
N GLN A 132 -12.11 -5.26 -4.39
CA GLN A 132 -12.47 -6.43 -5.20
C GLN A 132 -12.41 -6.14 -6.70
N ASN A 133 -12.74 -4.93 -7.11
CA ASN A 133 -12.80 -4.56 -8.51
C ASN A 133 -11.63 -3.64 -8.84
N GLN A 134 -10.77 -4.10 -9.73
CA GLN A 134 -9.57 -3.38 -10.13
C GLN A 134 -9.36 -3.52 -11.61
N ALA A 135 -9.05 -2.43 -12.27
CA ALA A 135 -8.70 -2.40 -13.67
C ALA A 135 -7.65 -1.31 -13.93
N LEU A 136 -6.69 -1.61 -14.78
CA LEU A 136 -5.65 -0.69 -15.22
C LEU A 136 -5.58 -0.74 -16.74
N ALA A 137 -5.72 0.41 -17.39
CA ALA A 137 -5.48 0.60 -18.81
C ALA A 137 -4.20 1.42 -18.98
N LEU A 138 -3.31 0.94 -19.85
CA LEU A 138 -2.06 1.60 -20.20
C LEU A 138 -2.03 1.85 -21.69
N TYR A 139 -1.47 2.97 -22.11
CA TYR A 139 -1.26 3.30 -23.52
C TYR A 139 0.13 3.92 -23.68
N SER A 140 0.86 3.55 -24.73
CA SER A 140 2.10 4.22 -25.09
C SER A 140 2.25 4.44 -26.58
N ILE A 141 2.97 5.50 -26.92
CA ILE A 141 3.40 5.82 -28.29
C ILE A 141 4.91 5.81 -28.30
N ASP A 142 5.46 5.06 -29.27
CA ASP A 142 6.88 5.01 -29.58
C ASP A 142 7.17 5.96 -30.74
N LEU A 143 8.01 6.96 -30.50
CA LEU A 143 8.41 7.99 -31.45
C LEU A 143 9.90 7.85 -31.84
N GLY A 144 10.42 6.64 -31.82
CA GLY A 144 11.80 6.28 -32.05
C GLY A 144 12.61 6.30 -30.75
N ASP A 145 13.48 7.31 -30.56
CA ASP A 145 14.28 7.40 -29.32
C ASP A 145 13.47 7.84 -28.09
N LEU A 146 12.22 8.26 -28.29
CA LEU A 146 11.30 8.73 -27.27
C LEU A 146 10.06 7.85 -27.24
N ALA A 147 9.73 7.30 -26.09
CA ALA A 147 8.42 6.69 -25.84
C ALA A 147 7.67 7.45 -24.75
N VAL A 148 6.39 7.73 -25.00
CA VAL A 148 5.50 8.42 -24.04
C VAL A 148 4.36 7.49 -23.68
N GLY A 149 4.06 7.36 -22.40
CA GLY A 149 2.99 6.50 -21.91
C GLY A 149 2.03 7.21 -20.96
N LEU A 150 0.79 6.78 -20.99
CA LEU A 150 -0.28 7.18 -20.08
C LEU A 150 -0.99 5.95 -19.53
N GLY A 151 -1.51 6.05 -18.31
CA GLY A 151 -2.28 4.99 -17.68
C GLY A 151 -3.39 5.54 -16.79
N VAL A 152 -4.44 4.76 -16.64
CA VAL A 152 -5.52 5.02 -15.69
C VAL A 152 -5.87 3.71 -15.00
N ALA A 153 -5.82 3.71 -13.67
CA ALA A 153 -6.30 2.61 -12.85
C ALA A 153 -7.56 3.02 -12.09
N TYR A 154 -8.45 2.08 -11.92
CA TYR A 154 -9.62 2.20 -11.07
C TYR A 154 -9.67 1.03 -10.10
N SER A 155 -9.99 1.32 -8.86
CA SER A 155 -10.20 0.30 -7.83
C SER A 155 -11.46 0.61 -7.03
N SER A 156 -12.21 -0.41 -6.67
CA SER A 156 -13.35 -0.27 -5.76
C SER A 156 -13.55 -1.54 -4.95
N GLY A 157 -14.04 -1.36 -3.74
CA GLY A 157 -14.48 -2.42 -2.87
C GLY A 157 -15.63 -1.93 -2.01
N GLY A 158 -16.46 -2.84 -1.55
CA GLY A 158 -17.54 -2.51 -0.65
C GLY A 158 -18.01 -3.74 0.11
N SER A 159 -18.43 -3.53 1.33
CA SER A 159 -19.09 -4.52 2.13
C SER A 159 -20.32 -3.89 2.78
N SER A 160 -21.38 -4.64 2.88
CA SER A 160 -22.56 -4.25 3.66
C SER A 160 -23.05 -5.45 4.44
N TRP A 161 -23.48 -5.20 5.64
CA TRP A 161 -24.00 -6.23 6.51
C TRP A 161 -25.19 -5.67 7.29
N GLU A 162 -26.22 -6.47 7.47
CA GLU A 162 -27.41 -6.15 8.25
C GLU A 162 -27.65 -7.30 9.22
N ASN A 163 -27.70 -6.99 10.52
CA ASN A 163 -28.05 -7.95 11.55
C ASN A 163 -29.43 -7.57 12.11
N LYS A 164 -30.32 -8.54 12.10
CA LYS A 164 -31.66 -8.44 12.76
C LYS A 164 -31.67 -9.46 13.86
N THR A 165 -31.37 -9.03 15.08
CA THR A 165 -31.50 -9.89 16.24
C THR A 165 -32.91 -9.71 16.78
N ALA A 166 -33.85 -10.65 16.42
CA ALA A 166 -35.21 -10.71 16.87
C ALA A 166 -35.82 -9.33 17.22
N ASP A 167 -36.94 -8.94 16.88
CA ASP A 167 -37.71 -7.71 17.10
C ASP A 167 -37.14 -6.54 17.96
N THR A 168 -35.90 -6.65 18.48
CA THR A 168 -35.30 -5.74 19.48
C THR A 168 -34.03 -5.01 19.04
N ALA A 169 -33.39 -5.37 17.96
CA ALA A 169 -32.20 -4.68 17.46
C ALA A 169 -32.01 -4.87 15.94
N LYS A 170 -31.63 -3.79 15.29
CA LYS A 170 -31.32 -3.77 13.88
C LYS A 170 -30.02 -2.98 13.70
N ASP A 171 -28.98 -3.68 13.29
CA ASP A 171 -27.70 -3.07 13.03
C ASP A 171 -27.43 -3.12 11.52
N LYS A 172 -27.07 -2.01 10.95
CA LYS A 172 -26.77 -1.88 9.53
C LYS A 172 -25.40 -1.27 9.35
N TYR A 173 -24.55 -1.95 8.60
CA TYR A 173 -23.18 -1.56 8.36
C TYR A 173 -22.94 -1.45 6.86
N SER A 174 -22.24 -0.42 6.45
CA SER A 174 -21.79 -0.28 5.08
C SER A 174 -20.40 0.32 5.01
N ALA A 175 -19.55 -0.21 4.15
CA ALA A 175 -18.23 0.32 3.88
C ALA A 175 -17.96 0.33 2.39
N ASN A 176 -17.38 1.40 1.88
CA ASN A 176 -16.99 1.55 0.49
C ASN A 176 -15.60 2.16 0.39
N ALA A 177 -14.77 1.60 -0.47
CA ALA A 177 -13.48 2.18 -0.83
C ALA A 177 -13.40 2.35 -2.35
N ARG A 178 -12.78 3.43 -2.79
CA ARG A 178 -12.56 3.72 -4.22
C ARG A 178 -11.20 4.36 -4.40
N GLY A 179 -10.57 4.09 -5.53
CA GLY A 179 -9.33 4.75 -5.94
C GLY A 179 -9.31 4.98 -7.44
N ILE A 180 -8.79 6.12 -7.84
CA ILE A 180 -8.47 6.43 -9.23
C ILE A 180 -7.00 6.82 -9.25
N ASP A 181 -6.21 6.16 -10.11
CA ASP A 181 -4.81 6.49 -10.32
C ASP A 181 -4.61 6.90 -11.77
N VAL A 182 -3.84 7.96 -11.95
CA VAL A 182 -3.38 8.41 -13.27
C VAL A 182 -1.87 8.25 -13.32
N LEU A 183 -1.39 7.58 -14.35
CA LEU A 183 0.03 7.36 -14.58
C LEU A 183 0.47 8.05 -15.87
N ALA A 184 1.66 8.60 -15.85
CA ALA A 184 2.32 9.12 -17.04
C ALA A 184 3.80 8.72 -17.02
N GLY A 185 4.41 8.55 -18.17
CA GLY A 185 5.82 8.20 -18.23
C GLY A 185 6.47 8.53 -19.57
N VAL A 186 7.75 8.81 -19.50
CA VAL A 186 8.60 9.09 -20.66
C VAL A 186 9.83 8.22 -20.55
N THR A 187 10.21 7.59 -21.66
CA THR A 187 11.46 6.84 -21.83
C THR A 187 12.23 7.44 -22.99
N MET A 188 13.49 7.80 -22.78
CA MET A 188 14.35 8.40 -23.80
C MET A 188 15.83 8.10 -23.52
N GLY A 189 16.51 7.43 -24.43
CA GLY A 189 17.97 7.28 -24.41
C GLY A 189 18.55 6.68 -23.12
N GLY A 190 17.83 5.76 -22.47
CA GLY A 190 18.24 5.15 -21.20
C GLY A 190 17.82 5.96 -19.95
N ILE A 191 17.02 6.99 -20.13
CA ILE A 191 16.38 7.76 -19.07
C ILE A 191 14.89 7.43 -19.04
N ASP A 192 14.38 7.09 -17.88
CA ASP A 192 12.95 6.89 -17.64
C ASP A 192 12.46 7.89 -16.59
N VAL A 193 11.34 8.52 -16.85
CA VAL A 193 10.64 9.37 -15.89
C VAL A 193 9.20 8.90 -15.77
N GLY A 194 8.74 8.71 -14.57
CA GLY A 194 7.37 8.31 -14.25
C GLY A 194 6.71 9.26 -13.27
N LEU A 195 5.44 9.45 -13.45
CA LEU A 195 4.54 10.20 -12.57
C LEU A 195 3.32 9.34 -12.29
N SER A 196 2.91 9.23 -11.05
CA SER A 196 1.59 8.72 -10.69
C SER A 196 0.88 9.65 -9.72
N VAL A 197 -0.41 9.79 -9.91
CA VAL A 197 -1.32 10.54 -9.03
C VAL A 197 -2.46 9.60 -8.66
N ALA A 198 -2.63 9.33 -7.37
CA ALA A 198 -3.70 8.48 -6.87
C ALA A 198 -4.65 9.31 -5.97
N LEU A 199 -5.94 9.08 -6.14
CA LEU A 199 -7.03 9.73 -5.42
C LEU A 199 -7.90 8.67 -4.71
N PRO A 200 -7.47 8.16 -3.56
CA PRO A 200 -8.24 7.21 -2.79
C PRO A 200 -9.34 7.89 -1.96
N SER A 201 -10.44 7.17 -1.74
CA SER A 201 -11.49 7.56 -0.80
C SER A 201 -12.11 6.34 -0.12
N VAL A 202 -12.50 6.50 1.13
CA VAL A 202 -13.16 5.48 1.95
C VAL A 202 -14.34 6.11 2.68
N ASN A 203 -15.46 5.41 2.70
CA ASN A 203 -16.64 5.78 3.47
C ASN A 203 -17.08 4.55 4.26
N VAL A 204 -17.31 4.71 5.56
CA VAL A 204 -17.89 3.70 6.44
C VAL A 204 -19.07 4.32 7.17
N ALA A 205 -20.19 3.62 7.22
CA ALA A 205 -21.36 4.03 7.97
C ALA A 205 -21.85 2.85 8.81
N VAL A 206 -22.15 3.14 10.07
CA VAL A 206 -22.74 2.24 11.05
C VAL A 206 -24.02 2.89 11.54
N ASP A 207 -25.12 2.19 11.45
CA ASP A 207 -26.44 2.60 11.93
C ASP A 207 -26.93 1.46 12.86
N GLU A 208 -26.96 1.72 14.15
CA GLU A 208 -27.38 0.77 15.17
C GLU A 208 -28.67 1.25 15.80
N GLN A 209 -29.77 0.52 15.59
CA GLN A 209 -31.05 0.76 16.19
C GLN A 209 -31.35 -0.31 17.23
N ARG A 210 -31.54 0.08 18.47
CA ARG A 210 -31.89 -0.80 19.58
C ARG A 210 -33.29 -0.44 20.12
N TRP A 211 -34.15 -1.44 20.21
CA TRP A 211 -35.50 -1.32 20.74
C TRP A 211 -35.50 -1.91 22.14
N THR A 212 -35.76 -1.09 23.14
CA THR A 212 -35.94 -1.52 24.53
C THR A 212 -37.38 -1.40 24.92
N GLY A 213 -38.19 -2.45 24.73
CA GLY A 213 -39.64 -2.44 25.03
C GLY A 213 -40.46 -1.82 23.91
N THR A 214 -41.61 -1.23 24.25
CA THR A 214 -42.59 -0.76 23.28
C THR A 214 -42.30 0.61 22.67
N ASP A 215 -41.42 1.41 23.24
CA ASP A 215 -41.33 2.84 22.89
C ASP A 215 -39.95 3.48 22.85
N SER A 216 -38.85 2.77 22.94
CA SER A 216 -37.53 3.41 22.91
C SER A 216 -36.64 2.86 21.83
N VAL A 217 -36.16 3.74 21.01
CA VAL A 217 -35.14 3.49 19.98
C VAL A 217 -33.91 4.23 20.40
N SER A 218 -32.82 3.52 20.76
CA SER A 218 -31.53 4.16 20.80
C SER A 218 -30.98 4.16 19.38
N ASP A 219 -30.66 5.33 18.87
CA ASP A 219 -30.11 5.54 17.54
C ASP A 219 -28.62 5.91 17.68
N ASN A 220 -27.75 5.01 17.26
CA ASN A 220 -26.33 5.25 17.22
C ASN A 220 -25.88 5.30 15.76
N ASP A 221 -25.56 6.48 15.29
CA ASP A 221 -25.03 6.70 13.95
C ASP A 221 -23.53 7.02 14.03
N GLU A 222 -22.72 6.19 13.40
CA GLU A 222 -21.31 6.46 13.19
C GLU A 222 -21.01 6.57 11.69
N LYS A 223 -20.39 7.66 11.31
CA LYS A 223 -19.99 7.87 9.92
C LYS A 223 -18.55 8.29 9.84
N TRP A 224 -17.77 7.54 9.09
CA TRP A 224 -16.39 7.84 8.80
C TRP A 224 -16.17 8.05 7.31
N ASP A 225 -15.64 9.21 6.97
CA ASP A 225 -15.28 9.61 5.62
C ASP A 225 -13.77 9.92 5.58
N ALA A 226 -13.04 9.33 4.65
CA ALA A 226 -11.65 9.63 4.43
C ALA A 226 -11.35 9.79 2.93
N SER A 227 -10.43 10.67 2.61
CA SER A 227 -9.95 10.87 1.25
C SER A 227 -8.47 11.25 1.26
N GLY A 228 -7.78 11.00 0.16
CA GLY A 228 -6.36 11.29 0.06
C GLY A 228 -5.91 11.68 -1.34
N LEU A 229 -4.68 12.14 -1.39
CA LEU A 229 -3.89 12.36 -2.59
C LEU A 229 -2.54 11.71 -2.39
N LEU A 230 -2.12 10.89 -3.33
CA LEU A 230 -0.75 10.36 -3.38
C LEU A 230 -0.14 10.75 -4.72
N LEU A 231 0.96 11.49 -4.67
CA LEU A 231 1.78 11.87 -5.81
C LEU A 231 3.11 11.13 -5.72
N ASN A 232 3.50 10.46 -6.79
CA ASN A 232 4.81 9.85 -6.89
C ASN A 232 5.49 10.26 -8.19
N ILE A 233 6.75 10.68 -8.09
CA ILE A 233 7.63 11.00 -9.21
C ILE A 233 8.84 10.07 -9.10
N ALA A 234 9.14 9.34 -10.15
CA ALA A 234 10.31 8.46 -10.22
C ALA A 234 11.14 8.79 -11.46
N GLY A 235 12.44 8.81 -11.29
CA GLY A 235 13.42 8.96 -12.36
C GLY A 235 14.43 7.82 -12.30
N ARG A 236 14.71 7.18 -13.44
CA ARG A 236 15.75 6.16 -13.58
C ARG A 236 16.68 6.54 -14.71
N ILE A 237 17.97 6.38 -14.49
CA ILE A 237 19.01 6.64 -15.51
C ILE A 237 19.91 5.41 -15.60
N ASN A 238 20.06 4.88 -16.80
CA ASN A 238 21.07 3.89 -17.12
C ASN A 238 22.34 4.60 -17.59
N LEU A 239 23.37 4.58 -16.75
CA LEU A 239 24.65 5.26 -16.99
C LEU A 239 25.61 4.44 -17.86
N GLY A 240 25.15 3.37 -18.51
CA GLY A 240 25.98 2.42 -19.25
C GLY A 240 26.57 1.33 -18.35
N ASP A 241 27.16 0.29 -18.97
CA ASP A 241 27.71 -0.89 -18.28
C ASP A 241 26.79 -1.46 -17.19
N ALA A 242 25.48 -1.34 -17.41
CA ALA A 242 24.43 -1.77 -16.50
C ALA A 242 24.49 -1.14 -15.08
N LEU A 243 25.05 0.05 -14.97
CA LEU A 243 24.95 0.90 -13.78
C LEU A 243 23.67 1.73 -13.87
N ILE A 244 22.78 1.54 -12.92
CA ILE A 244 21.44 2.17 -12.87
C ILE A 244 21.38 3.07 -11.65
N THR A 245 20.89 4.29 -11.82
CA THR A 245 20.53 5.19 -10.71
C THR A 245 19.03 5.43 -10.72
N ASN A 246 18.48 5.63 -9.54
CA ASN A 246 17.06 5.96 -9.35
C ASN A 246 16.92 7.13 -8.37
N LEU A 247 16.00 8.03 -8.67
CA LEU A 247 15.50 9.05 -7.76
C LEU A 247 13.99 8.92 -7.67
N GLY A 248 13.45 8.79 -6.47
CA GLY A 248 12.01 8.78 -6.22
C GLY A 248 11.64 9.88 -5.26
N VAL A 249 10.52 10.54 -5.52
CA VAL A 249 9.88 11.49 -4.62
C VAL A 249 8.43 11.09 -4.46
N ILE A 250 7.98 11.00 -3.23
CA ILE A 250 6.59 10.71 -2.89
C ILE A 250 6.03 11.82 -2.02
N TYR A 251 4.83 12.23 -2.30
CA TYR A 251 4.03 13.10 -1.47
C TYR A 251 2.65 12.48 -1.27
N GLY A 252 2.23 12.36 -0.01
CA GLY A 252 0.91 11.88 0.37
C GLY A 252 0.21 12.88 1.27
N SER A 253 -1.09 13.00 1.11
CA SER A 253 -1.95 13.75 2.03
C SER A 253 -3.28 13.02 2.17
N GLU A 254 -3.71 12.86 3.40
CA GLU A 254 -4.95 12.17 3.74
C GLU A 254 -5.72 12.98 4.77
N ASN A 255 -7.03 13.04 4.61
CA ASN A 255 -7.94 13.69 5.54
C ASN A 255 -9.02 12.69 5.91
N GLY A 256 -9.34 12.63 7.21
CA GLY A 256 -10.40 11.78 7.73
C GLY A 256 -11.33 12.56 8.65
N LYS A 257 -12.60 12.20 8.62
CA LYS A 257 -13.65 12.74 9.49
C LYS A 257 -14.49 11.58 10.03
N LEU A 258 -14.63 11.51 11.35
CA LEU A 258 -15.53 10.62 12.05
C LEU A 258 -16.64 11.46 12.71
N THR A 259 -17.86 11.13 12.46
CA THR A 259 -19.03 11.69 13.15
C THR A 259 -19.67 10.59 13.97
N ILE A 260 -19.87 10.85 15.25
CA ILE A 260 -20.56 9.94 16.19
C ILE A 260 -21.78 10.65 16.73
N LYS A 261 -22.94 10.02 16.57
CA LYS A 261 -24.20 10.43 17.20
C LYS A 261 -24.70 9.28 18.05
N ASN A 262 -25.04 9.57 19.27
CA ASN A 262 -25.54 8.58 20.19
C ASN A 262 -26.64 9.20 21.07
N ASP A 263 -27.86 8.68 20.95
CA ASP A 263 -28.96 9.01 21.81
C ASP A 263 -28.86 8.18 23.12
N ASN A 264 -28.30 8.77 24.15
CA ASN A 264 -28.04 8.10 25.43
C ASN A 264 -29.26 7.96 26.31
N ASN A 265 -30.29 8.80 26.15
CA ASN A 265 -31.50 8.78 26.94
C ASN A 265 -32.66 8.05 26.25
N ASN A 266 -32.46 7.65 24.97
CA ASN A 266 -33.41 6.93 24.16
C ASN A 266 -34.75 7.68 23.93
N ASP A 267 -34.72 9.00 23.81
CA ASP A 267 -35.90 9.81 23.53
C ASP A 267 -36.11 10.14 22.05
N GLY A 268 -35.16 9.76 21.21
CA GLY A 268 -35.18 10.00 19.77
C GLY A 268 -34.69 11.38 19.35
N ASP A 269 -34.15 12.18 20.28
CA ASP A 269 -33.54 13.49 20.03
C ASP A 269 -32.08 13.50 20.44
N VAL A 270 -31.17 13.49 19.50
CA VAL A 270 -29.71 13.51 19.75
C VAL A 270 -29.14 14.92 20.01
N ALA A 271 -29.98 15.86 20.41
CA ALA A 271 -29.59 17.25 20.62
C ALA A 271 -29.56 17.69 22.08
N ASP A 272 -29.95 16.83 23.01
CA ASP A 272 -29.94 17.21 24.42
C ASP A 272 -28.57 17.01 25.10
N ALA A 273 -28.43 17.48 26.32
CA ALA A 273 -27.14 17.52 27.06
C ALA A 273 -26.66 16.13 27.56
N VAL A 274 -27.46 15.09 27.38
CA VAL A 274 -27.11 13.71 27.79
C VAL A 274 -26.55 12.91 26.62
N ASP A 275 -26.78 13.36 25.40
CA ASP A 275 -26.40 12.68 24.18
C ASP A 275 -24.97 13.00 23.76
N ILE A 276 -24.44 12.19 22.87
CA ILE A 276 -23.14 12.41 22.25
C ILE A 276 -23.37 12.80 20.79
N ASN A 277 -22.88 13.97 20.41
CA ASN A 277 -22.82 14.40 19.03
C ASN A 277 -21.47 15.02 18.74
N ASN A 278 -20.51 14.18 18.36
CA ASN A 278 -19.12 14.56 18.24
C ASN A 278 -18.60 14.40 16.81
N GLU A 279 -17.83 15.38 16.39
CA GLU A 279 -17.04 15.31 15.16
C GLU A 279 -15.56 15.24 15.48
N TYR A 280 -14.87 14.28 14.88
CA TYR A 280 -13.43 14.09 14.96
C TYR A 280 -12.86 14.29 13.55
N SER A 281 -11.78 15.04 13.44
CA SER A 281 -11.09 15.19 12.16
C SER A 281 -9.60 15.00 12.33
N GLY A 282 -8.96 14.35 11.38
CA GLY A 282 -7.51 14.13 11.38
C GLY A 282 -6.93 14.34 9.98
N GLU A 283 -5.67 14.71 9.96
CA GLU A 283 -4.90 14.92 8.73
C GLU A 283 -3.57 14.19 8.83
N ASN A 284 -3.20 13.48 7.78
CA ASN A 284 -1.87 12.89 7.62
C ASN A 284 -1.20 13.46 6.39
N SER A 285 0.10 13.66 6.47
CA SER A 285 0.92 13.94 5.29
C SER A 285 2.21 13.13 5.33
N LEU A 286 2.70 12.81 4.14
CA LEU A 286 3.91 12.06 3.90
C LEU A 286 4.74 12.78 2.85
N ILE A 287 6.01 12.98 3.12
CA ILE A 287 7.01 13.37 2.12
C ILE A 287 8.12 12.33 2.19
N GLY A 288 8.46 11.71 1.07
CA GLY A 288 9.54 10.74 0.98
C GLY A 288 10.44 11.05 -0.21
N VAL A 289 11.73 10.84 -0.03
CA VAL A 289 12.73 10.91 -1.08
C VAL A 289 13.59 9.67 -0.99
N ASN A 290 13.82 9.00 -2.11
CA ASN A 290 14.75 7.91 -2.19
C ASN A 290 15.77 8.13 -3.31
N LEU A 291 17.00 7.72 -3.06
CA LEU A 291 18.08 7.72 -4.02
C LEU A 291 18.69 6.32 -4.05
N GLY A 292 18.70 5.71 -5.22
CA GLY A 292 19.20 4.36 -5.40
C GLY A 292 20.31 4.29 -6.43
N ILE A 293 21.24 3.36 -6.22
CA ILE A 293 22.25 2.95 -7.19
C ILE A 293 22.29 1.44 -7.24
N SER A 294 22.36 0.89 -8.44
CA SER A 294 22.41 -0.55 -8.67
C SER A 294 23.34 -0.89 -9.82
N LYS A 295 24.02 -2.01 -9.72
CA LYS A 295 24.85 -2.60 -10.78
C LYS A 295 24.29 -3.97 -11.15
N GLU A 296 23.97 -4.15 -12.42
CA GLU A 296 23.63 -5.46 -12.99
C GLU A 296 24.86 -6.03 -13.69
N ILE A 297 25.26 -7.24 -13.33
CA ILE A 297 26.40 -7.97 -13.93
C ILE A 297 25.82 -9.16 -14.67
N LYS A 298 25.97 -9.18 -15.98
CA LYS A 298 25.48 -10.26 -16.86
C LYS A 298 26.65 -11.13 -17.30
N GLY A 299 26.54 -12.44 -17.01
CA GLY A 299 27.34 -13.50 -17.61
C GLY A 299 26.53 -14.28 -18.65
N ASN A 300 27.10 -15.31 -19.22
CA ASN A 300 26.43 -16.12 -20.25
C ASN A 300 25.25 -16.93 -19.71
N THR A 301 25.35 -17.43 -18.49
CA THR A 301 24.33 -18.29 -17.85
C THR A 301 23.82 -17.75 -16.52
N ALA A 302 24.39 -16.66 -16.05
CA ALA A 302 24.01 -16.10 -14.76
C ALA A 302 24.05 -14.57 -14.81
N LYS A 303 23.20 -13.93 -13.99
CA LYS A 303 23.27 -12.51 -13.73
C LYS A 303 23.24 -12.25 -12.22
N ALA A 304 23.86 -11.18 -11.81
CA ALA A 304 23.82 -10.69 -10.44
C ALA A 304 23.42 -9.22 -10.44
N ILE A 305 22.68 -8.80 -9.43
CA ILE A 305 22.26 -7.42 -9.22
C ILE A 305 22.67 -7.05 -7.79
N ALA A 306 23.40 -5.96 -7.64
CA ALA A 306 23.73 -5.40 -6.34
C ALA A 306 23.30 -3.94 -6.29
N GLY A 307 22.63 -3.55 -5.23
CA GLY A 307 22.12 -2.19 -5.10
C GLY A 307 22.08 -1.67 -3.67
N VAL A 308 22.07 -0.36 -3.57
CA VAL A 308 21.93 0.37 -2.31
C VAL A 308 20.88 1.47 -2.52
N ILE A 309 20.02 1.66 -1.52
CA ILE A 309 18.96 2.66 -1.52
C ILE A 309 19.09 3.49 -0.24
N LEU A 310 19.21 4.79 -0.37
CA LEU A 310 19.09 5.75 0.70
C LEU A 310 17.69 6.35 0.65
N GLY A 311 16.97 6.26 1.76
CA GLY A 311 15.63 6.82 1.92
C GLY A 311 15.59 7.89 3.00
N TYR A 312 14.81 8.93 2.76
CA TYR A 312 14.35 9.87 3.76
C TYR A 312 12.85 9.98 3.71
N GLU A 313 12.20 9.93 4.86
CA GLU A 313 10.76 10.02 4.99
C GLU A 313 10.40 10.97 6.13
N LEU A 314 9.43 11.83 5.90
CA LEU A 314 8.80 12.69 6.90
C LEU A 314 7.30 12.44 6.86
N LYS A 315 6.75 12.03 7.99
CA LYS A 315 5.32 11.88 8.23
C LYS A 315 4.86 12.91 9.23
N THR A 316 3.75 13.55 8.96
CA THR A 316 3.06 14.41 9.90
C THR A 316 1.67 13.85 10.12
N ALA A 317 1.31 13.55 11.36
CA ALA A 317 -0.03 13.18 11.76
C ALA A 317 -0.58 14.29 12.66
N LYS A 318 -1.73 14.83 12.30
CA LYS A 318 -2.50 15.73 13.14
C LYS A 318 -3.71 14.97 13.65
N GLU A 319 -3.62 14.55 14.89
CA GLU A 319 -4.71 13.88 15.58
C GLU A 319 -5.78 14.90 15.97
N GLY A 320 -6.95 14.58 15.59
CA GLY A 320 -8.28 14.97 15.94
C GLY A 320 -8.53 16.31 16.60
N LYS A 321 -9.07 17.21 15.84
CA LYS A 321 -9.99 18.17 16.43
C LYS A 321 -11.23 17.41 16.87
N ILE A 322 -11.58 17.52 18.15
CA ILE A 322 -12.81 17.02 18.71
C ILE A 322 -13.74 18.20 18.84
N LYS A 323 -14.85 18.15 18.14
CA LYS A 323 -15.90 19.14 18.29
C LYS A 323 -17.12 18.47 18.90
N ASP A 324 -17.40 18.83 20.13
CA ASP A 324 -18.69 18.53 20.77
C ASP A 324 -19.73 19.51 20.20
N ILE A 325 -20.64 18.99 19.38
CA ILE A 325 -21.64 19.83 18.71
C ILE A 325 -22.67 20.35 19.69
N ILE A 326 -22.99 19.58 20.73
CA ILE A 326 -23.99 19.93 21.75
C ILE A 326 -23.42 21.00 22.68
N ALA A 327 -22.22 20.79 23.20
CA ALA A 327 -21.58 21.76 24.11
C ALA A 327 -20.98 22.96 23.34
N GLY A 328 -20.82 22.89 22.03
CA GLY A 328 -20.19 23.94 21.22
C GLY A 328 -18.70 24.11 21.50
N VAL A 329 -18.05 23.11 22.10
CA VAL A 329 -16.64 23.14 22.47
C VAL A 329 -15.81 22.44 21.40
N GLU A 330 -14.73 23.06 21.00
CA GLU A 330 -13.73 22.45 20.10
C GLU A 330 -12.42 22.29 20.87
N THR A 331 -11.94 21.05 20.97
CA THR A 331 -10.64 20.70 21.52
C THR A 331 -9.70 20.35 20.36
N LYS A 332 -8.49 20.88 20.35
CA LYS A 332 -7.48 20.55 19.36
C LYS A 332 -6.68 19.35 19.85
N GLY A 333 -6.35 18.46 18.95
CA GLY A 333 -5.55 17.28 19.30
C GLY A 333 -4.05 17.53 19.25
N THR A 334 -3.30 16.48 18.98
CA THR A 334 -1.83 16.50 18.90
C THR A 334 -1.35 16.50 17.45
N GLU A 335 -0.19 17.12 17.24
CA GLU A 335 0.56 17.01 15.98
C GLU A 335 1.83 16.20 16.24
N THR A 336 2.02 15.11 15.49
CA THR A 336 3.20 14.27 15.59
C THR A 336 3.94 14.28 14.25
N ASN A 337 5.23 14.54 14.32
CA ASN A 337 6.14 14.54 13.18
C ASN A 337 7.16 13.41 13.36
N ASP A 338 7.15 12.45 12.45
CA ASP A 338 8.11 11.35 12.39
C ASP A 338 9.03 11.54 11.20
N SER A 339 10.32 11.60 11.43
CA SER A 339 11.31 11.59 10.37
C SER A 339 12.15 10.32 10.43
N THR A 340 12.41 9.71 9.27
CA THR A 340 13.21 8.48 9.19
C THR A 340 14.21 8.58 8.06
N ILE A 341 15.48 8.26 8.37
CA ILE A 341 16.54 8.03 7.39
C ILE A 341 16.82 6.54 7.35
N SER A 342 16.84 5.95 6.18
CA SER A 342 17.10 4.51 6.00
C SER A 342 18.15 4.26 4.94
N LEU A 343 18.94 3.20 5.15
CA LEU A 343 19.89 2.67 4.17
C LEU A 343 19.61 1.18 3.98
N VAL A 344 19.25 0.79 2.76
CA VAL A 344 18.94 -0.59 2.42
C VAL A 344 19.95 -1.09 1.37
N ALA A 345 20.48 -2.29 1.58
CA ALA A 345 21.28 -2.99 0.58
C ALA A 345 20.56 -4.23 0.08
N ASN A 346 20.66 -4.49 -1.22
CA ASN A 346 20.10 -5.66 -1.88
C ASN A 346 21.16 -6.37 -2.73
N LEU A 347 21.06 -7.68 -2.75
CA LEU A 347 21.84 -8.53 -3.64
C LEU A 347 20.89 -9.60 -4.21
N GLY A 348 20.79 -9.67 -5.53
CA GLY A 348 20.03 -10.70 -6.24
C GLY A 348 20.92 -11.44 -7.24
N ALA A 349 20.61 -12.71 -7.47
CA ALA A 349 21.25 -13.51 -8.50
C ALA A 349 20.24 -14.42 -9.18
N GLU A 350 20.42 -14.62 -10.48
CA GLU A 350 19.65 -15.55 -11.30
C GLU A 350 20.61 -16.38 -12.15
N ALA A 351 20.41 -17.68 -12.21
CA ALA A 351 21.21 -18.58 -13.00
C ALA A 351 20.33 -19.48 -13.87
N LYS A 352 20.66 -19.58 -15.16
CA LYS A 352 20.07 -20.55 -16.09
C LYS A 352 20.73 -21.90 -15.87
N LEU A 353 19.95 -22.89 -15.46
CA LEU A 353 20.42 -24.27 -15.33
C LEU A 353 20.47 -24.96 -16.70
N ASN A 354 19.52 -24.64 -17.55
CA ASN A 354 19.44 -25.05 -18.95
C ASN A 354 18.49 -24.09 -19.69
N GLU A 355 18.09 -24.39 -20.94
CA GLU A 355 17.19 -23.57 -21.74
C GLU A 355 15.79 -23.46 -21.13
N THR A 356 15.37 -24.49 -20.36
CA THR A 356 14.03 -24.56 -19.77
C THR A 356 13.98 -24.01 -18.35
N PHE A 357 15.02 -24.21 -17.54
CA PHE A 357 14.99 -23.89 -16.12
C PHE A 357 16.00 -22.84 -15.71
N SER A 358 15.53 -21.89 -14.89
CA SER A 358 16.36 -20.91 -14.18
C SER A 358 16.04 -20.94 -12.69
N VAL A 359 17.01 -20.63 -11.86
CA VAL A 359 16.87 -20.44 -10.42
C VAL A 359 17.36 -19.07 -10.04
N ARG A 360 16.78 -18.52 -8.97
CA ARG A 360 17.13 -17.20 -8.47
C ARG A 360 17.10 -17.16 -6.95
N GLY A 361 17.83 -16.20 -6.40
CA GLY A 361 17.82 -15.92 -4.98
C GLY A 361 18.26 -14.51 -4.70
N GLY A 362 17.87 -13.99 -3.58
CA GLY A 362 18.22 -12.65 -3.18
C GLY A 362 18.22 -12.44 -1.68
N ILE A 363 18.83 -11.35 -1.28
CA ILE A 363 18.85 -10.87 0.09
C ILE A 363 18.71 -9.36 0.09
N SER A 364 17.83 -8.85 0.94
CA SER A 364 17.68 -7.42 1.19
C SER A 364 17.83 -7.18 2.69
N LYS A 365 18.55 -6.15 3.05
CA LYS A 365 18.74 -5.78 4.46
C LYS A 365 18.74 -4.27 4.61
N GLN A 366 17.96 -3.78 5.55
CA GLN A 366 18.08 -2.43 6.07
C GLN A 366 19.32 -2.39 6.98
N ILE A 367 20.32 -1.61 6.57
CA ILE A 367 21.62 -1.49 7.27
C ILE A 367 21.54 -0.45 8.38
N VAL A 368 20.81 0.64 8.11
CA VAL A 368 20.61 1.75 9.03
C VAL A 368 19.14 2.18 8.98
N SER A 369 18.58 2.46 10.14
CA SER A 369 17.31 3.17 10.29
C SER A 369 17.44 4.12 11.48
N LEU A 370 17.37 5.40 11.21
CA LEU A 370 17.36 6.45 12.21
C LEU A 370 16.01 7.13 12.16
N SER A 371 15.25 7.04 13.25
CA SER A 371 13.96 7.71 13.35
C SER A 371 13.93 8.71 14.50
N THR A 372 13.25 9.82 14.28
CA THR A 372 13.02 10.86 15.28
C THR A 372 11.54 11.20 15.26
N THR A 373 10.92 11.16 16.42
CA THR A 373 9.52 11.55 16.62
C THR A 373 9.48 12.83 17.45
N ALA A 374 8.72 13.82 16.97
CA ALA A 374 8.41 15.05 17.68
C ALA A 374 6.89 15.17 17.82
N SER A 375 6.40 15.34 19.05
CA SER A 375 4.97 15.49 19.33
C SER A 375 4.69 16.84 19.99
N LYS A 376 3.61 17.49 19.59
CA LYS A 376 3.15 18.79 20.06
C LYS A 376 1.67 18.73 20.37
N ASP A 377 1.28 19.11 21.58
CA ASP A 377 -0.10 19.37 21.95
C ASP A 377 -0.55 20.72 21.36
N LEU A 378 -1.70 20.77 20.70
CA LEU A 378 -2.21 21.96 20.02
C LEU A 378 -3.08 22.86 20.95
N ASP A 379 -3.53 22.36 22.09
CA ASP A 379 -4.34 23.11 23.07
C ASP A 379 -3.51 23.77 24.18
N TYR A 380 -2.32 23.24 24.46
CA TYR A 380 -1.42 23.75 25.50
C TYR A 380 -0.14 24.30 24.90
N ASP A 381 0.61 25.11 25.69
CA ASP A 381 1.96 25.56 25.31
C ASP A 381 2.80 24.34 24.89
N PRO A 382 3.51 24.41 23.77
CA PRO A 382 4.05 23.23 23.13
C PRO A 382 5.06 22.50 24.02
N VAL A 383 4.65 21.40 24.61
CA VAL A 383 5.58 20.41 25.14
C VAL A 383 6.06 19.60 23.94
N ILE A 384 7.28 19.85 23.51
CA ILE A 384 7.91 19.07 22.44
C ILE A 384 8.59 17.88 23.13
N GLU A 385 8.01 16.70 23.01
CA GLU A 385 8.68 15.46 23.37
C GLU A 385 9.48 14.98 22.15
N LEU A 386 10.80 15.02 22.26
CA LEU A 386 11.71 14.48 21.27
C LEU A 386 12.15 13.08 21.71
N SER A 387 11.84 12.08 20.91
CA SER A 387 12.41 10.74 21.06
C SER A 387 13.20 10.37 19.82
N SER A 388 14.36 9.78 19.98
CA SER A 388 15.14 9.21 18.88
C SER A 388 15.34 7.72 19.11
N SER A 389 15.22 6.93 18.05
CA SER A 389 15.54 5.50 18.08
C SER A 389 16.43 5.15 16.92
N GLU A 390 17.45 4.32 17.19
CA GLU A 390 18.25 3.67 16.16
C GLU A 390 17.88 2.20 16.14
N ASP A 391 17.37 1.70 15.01
CA ASP A 391 17.13 0.29 14.81
C ASP A 391 18.10 -0.25 13.75
N SER A 392 19.22 -0.79 14.25
CA SER A 392 20.23 -1.47 13.41
C SER A 392 19.97 -2.97 13.24
N THR A 393 18.89 -3.50 13.83
CA THR A 393 18.68 -4.95 13.99
C THR A 393 17.67 -5.57 13.04
N SER A 394 17.26 -4.89 11.96
CA SER A 394 16.32 -5.51 11.01
C SER A 394 16.91 -6.83 10.47
N SER A 395 16.14 -7.91 10.61
CA SER A 395 16.54 -9.19 10.03
C SER A 395 16.62 -9.10 8.51
N PRO A 396 17.62 -9.74 7.88
CA PRO A 396 17.67 -9.78 6.43
C PRO A 396 16.45 -10.51 5.86
N VAL A 397 15.89 -10.00 4.79
CA VAL A 397 14.85 -10.67 4.02
C VAL A 397 15.54 -11.50 2.94
N VAL A 398 15.36 -12.81 2.99
CA VAL A 398 15.93 -13.75 2.01
C VAL A 398 14.81 -14.23 1.11
N SER A 399 15.05 -14.29 -0.18
CA SER A 399 14.12 -14.76 -1.19
C SER A 399 14.74 -15.82 -2.08
N ALA A 400 13.94 -16.72 -2.62
CA ALA A 400 14.34 -17.65 -3.66
C ALA A 400 13.19 -17.89 -4.62
N GLY A 401 13.51 -18.25 -5.87
CA GLY A 401 12.52 -18.55 -6.89
C GLY A 401 13.09 -19.40 -8.00
N ALA A 402 12.20 -19.85 -8.86
CA ALA A 402 12.56 -20.61 -10.05
C ALA A 402 11.66 -20.19 -11.22
N SER A 403 12.17 -20.32 -12.42
CA SER A 403 11.40 -20.17 -13.67
C SER A 403 11.49 -21.42 -14.50
N MET A 404 10.41 -21.69 -15.23
CA MET A 404 10.35 -22.69 -16.28
C MET A 404 9.92 -22.03 -17.59
N ASN A 405 10.75 -22.15 -18.63
CA ASN A 405 10.50 -21.58 -19.95
C ASN A 405 10.21 -22.71 -20.94
N ILE A 406 9.08 -22.66 -21.61
CA ILE A 406 8.66 -23.62 -22.64
C ILE A 406 8.21 -22.85 -23.87
N GLY A 407 9.11 -22.65 -24.82
CA GLY A 407 8.85 -21.81 -26.00
C GLY A 407 8.50 -20.37 -25.59
N SER A 408 7.31 -19.92 -25.96
CA SER A 408 6.77 -18.59 -25.60
C SER A 408 6.16 -18.51 -24.21
N PHE A 409 6.08 -19.61 -23.48
CA PHE A 409 5.47 -19.67 -22.15
C PHE A 409 6.53 -19.66 -21.06
N THR A 410 6.34 -18.82 -20.04
CA THR A 410 7.18 -18.77 -18.84
C THR A 410 6.30 -18.94 -17.60
N LEU A 411 6.70 -19.83 -16.72
CA LEU A 411 6.13 -19.98 -15.39
C LEU A 411 7.19 -19.58 -14.36
N ASP A 412 6.88 -18.61 -13.54
CA ASP A 412 7.72 -18.13 -12.44
C ASP A 412 7.11 -18.50 -11.08
N GLY A 413 7.95 -18.84 -10.12
CA GLY A 413 7.53 -19.09 -8.75
C GLY A 413 8.54 -18.55 -7.75
N ILE A 414 8.05 -18.05 -6.60
CA ILE A 414 8.88 -17.71 -5.44
C ILE A 414 8.45 -18.51 -4.22
N VAL A 415 9.39 -18.67 -3.30
CA VAL A 415 9.22 -19.35 -2.03
C VAL A 415 9.39 -18.33 -0.92
N SER A 416 8.52 -18.36 0.09
CA SER A 416 8.58 -17.40 1.19
C SER A 416 9.87 -17.52 2.00
N THR A 417 10.32 -16.39 2.56
CA THR A 417 11.44 -16.33 3.50
C THR A 417 11.25 -17.31 4.68
N ALA A 418 10.03 -17.44 5.20
CA ALA A 418 9.73 -18.33 6.30
C ALA A 418 10.00 -19.80 5.95
N LEU A 419 9.59 -20.25 4.75
CA LEU A 419 9.88 -21.61 4.29
C LEU A 419 11.38 -21.83 4.08
N LEU A 420 12.12 -20.83 3.61
CA LEU A 420 13.56 -20.92 3.40
C LEU A 420 14.34 -21.00 4.72
N LEU A 421 13.92 -20.26 5.74
CA LEU A 421 14.62 -20.21 7.02
C LEU A 421 14.24 -21.36 7.97
N TYR A 422 12.99 -21.77 7.98
CA TYR A 422 12.46 -22.72 8.94
C TYR A 422 12.10 -24.09 8.32
N GLY A 423 12.15 -24.19 7.01
CA GLY A 423 11.74 -25.40 6.30
C GLY A 423 10.22 -25.63 6.31
N PRO A 424 9.75 -26.72 5.69
CA PRO A 424 8.35 -27.10 5.70
C PRO A 424 7.86 -27.41 7.12
N TYR A 425 6.58 -27.18 7.39
CA TYR A 425 5.95 -27.37 8.71
C TYR A 425 6.29 -28.71 9.38
N PHE A 426 6.33 -29.78 8.61
CA PHE A 426 6.65 -31.13 9.12
C PHE A 426 8.11 -31.30 9.57
N ILE A 427 9.01 -30.34 9.24
CA ILE A 427 10.42 -30.33 9.69
C ILE A 427 10.62 -29.29 10.77
N GLY A 428 10.10 -28.05 10.58
CA GLY A 428 10.34 -26.91 11.45
C GLY A 428 9.36 -26.73 12.59
N GLY A 429 8.22 -27.41 12.57
CA GLY A 429 7.18 -27.31 13.61
C GLY A 429 6.47 -25.95 13.70
N ILE A 430 6.83 -25.01 12.86
CA ILE A 430 6.23 -23.67 12.79
C ILE A 430 5.28 -23.63 11.60
N GLY A 431 4.07 -23.11 11.78
CA GLY A 431 3.05 -22.97 10.73
C GLY A 431 3.48 -22.01 9.63
N THR A 432 4.51 -22.41 8.87
CA THR A 432 4.92 -21.69 7.67
C THR A 432 3.96 -22.08 6.56
N GLY A 433 2.98 -21.23 6.26
CA GLY A 433 2.23 -21.38 5.02
C GLY A 433 3.21 -21.42 3.84
N LEU A 434 2.92 -22.23 2.83
CA LEU A 434 3.56 -22.11 1.52
C LEU A 434 3.11 -20.77 0.93
N ASN A 435 3.68 -19.68 1.43
CA ASN A 435 3.50 -18.36 0.82
C ASN A 435 4.30 -18.37 -0.48
N THR A 436 3.72 -18.93 -1.50
CA THR A 436 4.27 -18.97 -2.84
C THR A 436 3.51 -18.00 -3.71
N GLN A 437 4.24 -17.21 -4.46
CA GLN A 437 3.70 -16.40 -5.53
C GLN A 437 4.03 -17.10 -6.84
N ILE A 438 3.08 -17.13 -7.75
CA ILE A 438 3.21 -17.79 -9.04
C ILE A 438 2.78 -16.81 -10.14
N ALA A 439 3.60 -16.68 -11.17
CA ALA A 439 3.27 -15.93 -12.37
C ALA A 439 3.39 -16.81 -13.60
N ALA A 440 2.47 -16.65 -14.53
CA ALA A 440 2.52 -17.26 -15.84
C ALA A 440 2.50 -16.18 -16.92
N LYS A 441 3.38 -16.30 -17.90
CA LYS A 441 3.53 -15.35 -19.00
C LYS A 441 3.51 -16.09 -20.33
N TYR A 442 2.90 -15.47 -21.32
CA TYR A 442 2.91 -15.94 -22.71
C TYR A 442 3.25 -14.79 -23.65
N ALA A 443 4.33 -14.92 -24.39
CA ALA A 443 4.76 -13.96 -25.40
C ALA A 443 4.47 -14.52 -26.82
N TRP A 444 3.96 -13.70 -27.75
CA TRP A 444 3.68 -14.11 -29.14
C TRP A 444 4.24 -13.17 -30.18
#